data_2d4fe3b98c5cd078af7e3899364acf58
#
_entry.id   2d4fe3b98c5cd078af7e3899364acf58
#
_cell.length_a   1.000
_cell.length_b   1.000
_cell.length_c   1.000
_cell.angle_alpha   90.00
_cell.angle_beta   90.00
_cell.angle_gamma   90.00
#
_symmetry.space_group_name_H-M   'P 1'
#
loop_
_entity.id
_entity.type
_entity.pdbx_description
1 polymer ?
#
loop_
_entity_poly.entity_id
_entity_poly.type
_entity_poly.pdbx_seq_one_letter_code
_entity_poly.pdbx_strand_id
1 'polypeptide(L)'
;LLKDFGVNVLLEAERGYHLIFKEPDVTLKNSILDADNKFVSSSMEMGMRSAGTAEFAGVDAPPNYKRALIFKDHAKSLFPKLNTSSVQEWMGRRPSPPDSVPYLGEVPGYPGLFYGFGHAHLGLTGAPMTGRMIAGLASNQPLNIDMTPYRLDRF
;
A
#
# COMPACT_ATOMS: atom_id res chain seq x y z
N LEU A 1 -16.61 -4.60 11.31
CA LEU A 1 -17.35 -5.49 10.41
C LEU A 1 -17.07 -6.96 10.72
N LEU A 2 -15.82 -7.48 10.57
CA LEU A 2 -15.53 -8.90 10.90
C LEU A 2 -15.65 -9.20 12.41
N LYS A 3 -15.42 -8.24 13.28
CA LYS A 3 -15.65 -8.38 14.72
C LYS A 3 -17.10 -8.71 15.06
N ASP A 4 -18.04 -8.25 14.26
CA ASP A 4 -19.48 -8.51 14.45
C ASP A 4 -19.82 -9.98 14.16
N PHE A 5 -18.93 -10.70 13.47
CA PHE A 5 -18.97 -12.14 13.19
C PHE A 5 -18.05 -12.94 14.11
N GLY A 6 -17.53 -12.34 15.18
CA GLY A 6 -16.64 -13.00 16.14
C GLY A 6 -15.21 -13.22 15.64
N VAL A 7 -14.83 -12.61 14.51
CA VAL A 7 -13.51 -12.80 13.90
C VAL A 7 -12.59 -11.63 14.24
N ASN A 8 -11.48 -11.92 14.92
CA ASN A 8 -10.41 -10.96 15.13
C ASN A 8 -9.35 -11.09 14.02
N VAL A 9 -8.94 -9.95 13.48
CA VAL A 9 -7.96 -9.89 12.40
C VAL A 9 -6.79 -9.02 12.85
N LEU A 10 -5.58 -9.51 12.65
CA LEU A 10 -4.36 -8.74 12.91
C LEU A 10 -4.08 -7.83 11.72
N LEU A 11 -4.40 -6.56 11.84
CA LEU A 11 -4.11 -5.51 10.87
C LEU A 11 -3.53 -4.30 11.57
N GLU A 12 -2.45 -3.77 11.01
CA GLU A 12 -1.90 -2.49 11.43
C GLU A 12 -1.99 -1.47 10.28
N ALA A 13 -2.17 -0.21 10.65
CA ALA A 13 -2.13 0.88 9.69
C ALA A 13 -0.68 1.26 9.37
N GLU A 14 -0.14 0.72 8.29
CA GLU A 14 1.14 1.16 7.75
C GLU A 14 0.94 2.46 6.98
N ARG A 15 1.38 3.56 7.56
CA ARG A 15 1.21 4.91 7.02
C ARG A 15 2.34 5.22 6.05
N GLY A 16 2.00 5.42 4.79
CA GLY A 16 2.95 5.80 3.74
C GLY A 16 2.84 7.28 3.43
N TYR A 17 3.98 7.92 3.23
CA TYR A 17 4.06 9.34 2.87
C TYR A 17 4.67 9.51 1.51
N HIS A 18 4.24 10.56 0.79
CA HIS A 18 4.91 11.02 -0.41
C HIS A 18 4.91 12.54 -0.51
N LEU A 19 5.80 13.04 -1.35
CA LEU A 19 5.89 14.44 -1.72
C LEU A 19 5.65 14.55 -3.23
N ILE A 20 4.81 15.49 -3.63
CA ILE A 20 4.59 15.87 -5.04
C ILE A 20 5.27 17.22 -5.27
N PHE A 21 6.17 17.27 -6.24
CA PHE A 21 6.74 18.50 -6.78
C PHE A 21 5.86 18.92 -7.96
N LYS A 22 5.08 19.99 -7.80
CA LYS A 22 4.04 20.41 -8.76
C LYS A 22 4.62 20.92 -10.09
N GLU A 23 5.74 21.62 -10.00
CA GLU A 23 6.45 22.21 -11.13
C GLU A 23 7.92 21.77 -11.09
N PRO A 24 8.20 20.48 -11.37
CA PRO A 24 9.49 19.88 -11.07
C PRO A 24 10.65 20.34 -11.94
N ASP A 25 10.41 20.95 -13.11
CA ASP A 25 11.43 21.27 -14.14
C ASP A 25 12.26 20.04 -14.60
N VAL A 26 11.88 18.85 -14.16
CA VAL A 26 12.48 17.57 -14.49
C VAL A 26 11.38 16.59 -14.86
N THR A 27 11.56 15.86 -15.97
CA THR A 27 10.65 14.79 -16.41
C THR A 27 11.39 13.48 -16.48
N LEU A 28 10.82 12.45 -15.85
CA LEU A 28 11.35 11.08 -15.84
C LEU A 28 10.54 10.24 -16.82
N LYS A 29 11.21 9.55 -17.75
CA LYS A 29 10.56 8.58 -18.66
C LYS A 29 10.14 7.29 -17.94
N ASN A 30 10.92 6.91 -16.92
CA ASN A 30 10.66 5.73 -16.08
C ASN A 30 10.76 6.14 -14.61
N SER A 31 10.12 5.37 -13.73
CA SER A 31 10.33 5.51 -12.29
C SER A 31 11.78 5.17 -11.93
N ILE A 32 12.39 5.95 -11.05
CA ILE A 32 13.76 5.75 -10.57
C ILE A 32 13.70 5.38 -9.09
N LEU A 33 14.27 4.23 -8.75
CA LEU A 33 14.47 3.79 -7.37
C LEU A 33 15.86 4.19 -6.91
N ASP A 34 15.94 5.01 -5.89
CA ASP A 34 17.16 5.23 -5.11
C ASP A 34 17.25 4.14 -4.03
N ALA A 35 18.15 3.18 -4.25
CA ALA A 35 18.29 2.03 -3.38
C ALA A 35 18.94 2.37 -2.03
N ASP A 36 19.78 3.40 -1.99
CA ASP A 36 20.48 3.82 -0.76
C ASP A 36 19.51 4.55 0.18
N ASN A 37 18.77 5.51 -0.33
CA ASN A 37 17.79 6.29 0.43
C ASN A 37 16.38 5.65 0.44
N LYS A 38 16.19 4.53 -0.26
CA LYS A 38 14.98 3.70 -0.28
C LYS A 38 13.71 4.47 -0.64
N PHE A 39 13.78 5.28 -1.69
CA PHE A 39 12.60 5.97 -2.22
C PHE A 39 12.52 5.85 -3.74
N VAL A 40 11.32 6.06 -4.27
CA VAL A 40 11.04 6.03 -5.71
C VAL A 40 10.56 7.41 -6.14
N SER A 41 11.13 7.92 -7.23
CA SER A 41 10.63 9.11 -7.93
C SER A 41 10.00 8.72 -9.27
N SER A 42 8.83 9.29 -9.57
CA SER A 42 8.09 9.05 -10.80
C SER A 42 7.46 10.34 -11.30
N SER A 43 7.57 10.63 -12.60
CA SER A 43 6.75 11.68 -13.22
C SER A 43 5.32 11.17 -13.37
N MET A 44 4.38 11.99 -12.95
CA MET A 44 2.95 11.72 -12.97
C MET A 44 2.21 12.95 -13.53
N GLU A 45 0.92 12.83 -13.78
CA GLU A 45 0.09 13.90 -14.30
C GLU A 45 0.12 15.18 -13.43
N MET A 46 0.14 15.00 -12.10
CA MET A 46 0.14 16.10 -11.13
C MET A 46 1.54 16.68 -10.83
N GLY A 47 2.60 16.19 -11.47
CA GLY A 47 3.99 16.57 -11.22
C GLY A 47 4.88 15.36 -10.93
N MET A 48 6.05 15.58 -10.32
CA MET A 48 6.94 14.48 -9.92
C MET A 48 6.62 14.05 -8.47
N ARG A 49 6.35 12.76 -8.28
CA ARG A 49 6.07 12.18 -6.97
C ARG A 49 7.29 11.43 -6.46
N SER A 50 7.71 11.70 -5.23
CA SER A 50 8.71 10.92 -4.50
C SER A 50 8.10 10.29 -3.27
N ALA A 51 8.27 8.98 -3.09
CA ALA A 51 7.66 8.18 -2.02
C ALA A 51 8.59 7.05 -1.56
N GLY A 52 8.55 6.68 -0.27
CA GLY A 52 9.40 5.59 0.25
C GLY A 52 9.37 5.42 1.76
N THR A 53 8.68 6.29 2.51
CA THR A 53 8.62 6.15 3.97
C THR A 53 7.44 5.32 4.42
N ALA A 54 7.63 4.65 5.57
CA ALA A 54 6.58 3.95 6.31
C ALA A 54 6.58 4.39 7.78
N GLU A 55 5.42 4.39 8.41
CA GLU A 55 5.24 4.69 9.82
C GLU A 55 4.14 3.81 10.41
N PHE A 56 4.39 3.23 11.56
CA PHE A 56 3.42 2.50 12.37
C PHE A 56 3.05 3.37 13.58
N ALA A 57 1.88 3.98 13.55
CA ALA A 57 1.42 4.91 14.60
C ALA A 57 -0.11 4.79 14.84
N GLY A 58 -0.68 3.66 14.46
CA GLY A 58 -2.13 3.44 14.51
C GLY A 58 -2.91 4.25 13.48
N VAL A 59 -4.23 4.09 13.53
CA VAL A 59 -5.15 4.72 12.55
C VAL A 59 -5.38 6.20 12.86
N ASP A 60 -5.49 6.55 14.14
CA ASP A 60 -6.02 7.86 14.59
C ASP A 60 -4.97 8.95 14.81
N ALA A 61 -3.68 8.57 14.92
CA ALA A 61 -2.61 9.55 15.11
C ALA A 61 -2.56 10.58 13.96
N PRO A 62 -2.29 11.87 14.23
CA PRO A 62 -2.17 12.88 13.21
C PRO A 62 -1.00 12.58 12.25
N PRO A 63 -1.06 13.02 10.98
CA PRO A 63 0.04 12.84 10.04
C PRO A 63 1.32 13.54 10.49
N ASN A 64 2.46 12.89 10.30
CA ASN A 64 3.79 13.49 10.50
C ASN A 64 4.42 13.82 9.15
N TYR A 65 4.06 14.96 8.58
CA TYR A 65 4.54 15.37 7.25
C TYR A 65 6.05 15.65 7.16
N LYS A 66 6.78 15.72 8.28
CA LYS A 66 8.25 15.73 8.24
C LYS A 66 8.81 14.52 7.48
N ARG A 67 8.07 13.38 7.52
CA ARG A 67 8.40 12.17 6.76
C ARG A 67 8.26 12.32 5.24
N ALA A 68 7.37 13.18 4.77
CA ALA A 68 7.26 13.51 3.36
C ALA A 68 8.33 14.53 2.93
N LEU A 69 8.61 15.51 3.79
CA LEU A 69 9.52 16.61 3.48
C LEU A 69 10.97 16.17 3.30
N ILE A 70 11.40 15.03 3.87
CA ILE A 70 12.74 14.48 3.63
C ILE A 70 13.02 14.22 2.14
N PHE A 71 11.97 13.92 1.36
CA PHE A 71 12.12 13.70 -0.08
C PHE A 71 12.52 14.96 -0.83
N LYS A 72 12.38 16.13 -0.24
CA LYS A 72 12.85 17.38 -0.86
C LYS A 72 14.37 17.36 -1.06
N ASP A 73 15.10 16.99 -0.03
CA ASP A 73 16.57 16.93 -0.06
C ASP A 73 17.06 15.71 -0.84
N HIS A 74 16.46 14.52 -0.61
CA HIS A 74 16.82 13.30 -1.33
C HIS A 74 16.59 13.43 -2.84
N ALA A 75 15.41 13.92 -3.25
CA ALA A 75 15.13 14.09 -4.67
C ALA A 75 16.00 15.20 -5.31
N LYS A 76 16.29 16.29 -4.59
CA LYS A 76 17.18 17.35 -5.06
C LYS A 76 18.61 16.87 -5.25
N SER A 77 19.09 15.99 -4.37
CA SER A 77 20.40 15.35 -4.51
C SER A 77 20.49 14.48 -5.76
N LEU A 78 19.42 13.70 -6.04
CA LEU A 78 19.36 12.81 -7.21
C LEU A 78 19.11 13.60 -8.51
N PHE A 79 18.33 14.68 -8.44
CA PHE A 79 17.97 15.54 -9.56
C PHE A 79 18.35 17.00 -9.28
N PRO A 80 19.60 17.43 -9.51
CA PRO A 80 20.08 18.78 -9.16
C PRO A 80 19.28 19.92 -9.76
N LYS A 81 18.60 19.72 -10.91
CA LYS A 81 17.75 20.72 -11.57
C LYS A 81 16.31 20.73 -11.04
N LEU A 82 15.94 19.81 -10.13
CA LEU A 82 14.59 19.72 -9.61
C LEU A 82 14.16 21.04 -8.93
N ASN A 83 13.03 21.58 -9.36
CA ASN A 83 12.39 22.70 -8.67
C ASN A 83 11.62 22.17 -7.45
N THR A 84 11.95 22.67 -6.28
CA THR A 84 11.37 22.26 -4.99
C THR A 84 10.57 23.38 -4.33
N SER A 85 10.22 24.45 -5.05
CA SER A 85 9.52 25.61 -4.50
C SER A 85 8.05 25.33 -4.19
N SER A 86 7.38 24.53 -5.04
CA SER A 86 5.98 24.17 -4.89
C SER A 86 5.83 22.68 -4.67
N VAL A 87 5.51 22.30 -3.44
CA VAL A 87 5.37 20.89 -3.03
C VAL A 87 4.03 20.64 -2.34
N GLN A 88 3.58 19.39 -2.41
CA GLN A 88 2.38 18.92 -1.71
C GLN A 88 2.68 17.61 -1.02
N GLU A 89 2.45 17.58 0.28
CA GLU A 89 2.56 16.38 1.11
C GLU A 89 1.27 15.57 1.04
N TRP A 90 1.44 14.25 1.19
CA TRP A 90 0.32 13.33 1.31
C TRP A 90 0.67 12.16 2.21
N MET A 91 -0.34 11.65 2.91
CA MET A 91 -0.24 10.43 3.71
C MET A 91 -1.43 9.51 3.43
N GLY A 92 -1.17 8.22 3.30
CA GLY A 92 -2.19 7.17 3.22
C GLY A 92 -1.91 6.04 4.20
N ARG A 93 -2.96 5.30 4.54
CA ARG A 93 -2.92 4.16 5.45
C ARG A 93 -3.06 2.88 4.64
N ARG A 94 -2.08 1.98 4.74
CA ARG A 94 -2.14 0.65 4.14
C ARG A 94 -2.60 -0.35 5.19
N PRO A 95 -3.56 -1.22 4.89
CA PRO A 95 -3.94 -2.30 5.79
C PRO A 95 -2.89 -3.41 5.69
N SER A 96 -1.99 -3.48 6.67
CA SER A 96 -0.85 -4.40 6.64
C SER A 96 -1.01 -5.50 7.68
N PRO A 97 -1.16 -6.78 7.24
CA PRO A 97 -1.02 -7.94 8.11
C PRO A 97 0.43 -8.11 8.59
N PRO A 98 0.69 -8.82 9.70
CA PRO A 98 2.04 -9.01 10.23
C PRO A 98 3.02 -9.67 9.26
N ASP A 99 2.53 -10.55 8.40
CA ASP A 99 3.30 -11.31 7.39
C ASP A 99 3.26 -10.68 5.99
N SER A 100 2.55 -9.56 5.81
CA SER A 100 2.29 -8.90 4.53
C SER A 100 1.53 -9.76 3.50
N VAL A 101 0.96 -10.91 3.90
CA VAL A 101 0.12 -11.76 3.05
C VAL A 101 -1.35 -11.32 3.21
N PRO A 102 -2.10 -11.07 2.13
CA PRO A 102 -3.49 -10.66 2.25
C PRO A 102 -4.37 -11.75 2.86
N TYR A 103 -5.49 -11.36 3.42
CA TYR A 103 -6.53 -12.28 3.84
C TYR A 103 -7.53 -12.50 2.71
N LEU A 104 -7.70 -13.75 2.26
CA LEU A 104 -8.63 -14.13 1.18
C LEU A 104 -9.34 -15.43 1.57
N GLY A 105 -10.66 -15.47 1.41
CA GLY A 105 -11.40 -16.69 1.70
C GLY A 105 -12.87 -16.47 1.97
N GLU A 106 -13.50 -17.48 2.54
CA GLU A 106 -14.86 -17.46 3.08
C GLU A 106 -14.80 -17.38 4.61
N VAL A 107 -15.70 -16.57 5.20
CA VAL A 107 -15.72 -16.37 6.66
C VAL A 107 -16.14 -17.66 7.36
N PRO A 108 -15.34 -18.18 8.30
CA PRO A 108 -15.67 -19.40 9.03
C PRO A 108 -17.04 -19.30 9.74
N GLY A 109 -17.90 -20.28 9.52
CA GLY A 109 -19.25 -20.33 10.10
C GLY A 109 -20.30 -19.48 9.38
N TYR A 110 -19.95 -18.78 8.30
CA TYR A 110 -20.87 -17.93 7.54
C TYR A 110 -20.78 -18.24 6.04
N PRO A 111 -21.40 -19.35 5.57
CA PRO A 111 -21.38 -19.73 4.16
C PRO A 111 -21.92 -18.62 3.25
N GLY A 112 -21.21 -18.38 2.15
CA GLY A 112 -21.55 -17.32 1.19
C GLY A 112 -21.00 -15.94 1.53
N LEU A 113 -20.32 -15.77 2.68
CA LEU A 113 -19.67 -14.52 3.05
C LEU A 113 -18.15 -14.60 2.76
N PHE A 114 -17.69 -13.86 1.75
CA PHE A 114 -16.31 -13.89 1.31
C PHE A 114 -15.55 -12.63 1.75
N TYR A 115 -14.24 -12.78 1.93
CA TYR A 115 -13.35 -11.67 2.27
C TYR A 115 -12.12 -11.61 1.35
N GLY A 116 -11.65 -10.37 1.10
CA GLY A 116 -10.40 -10.12 0.37
C GLY A 116 -9.86 -8.73 0.76
N PHE A 117 -8.83 -8.69 1.63
CA PHE A 117 -8.25 -7.45 2.14
C PHE A 117 -6.84 -7.65 2.70
N GLY A 118 -6.22 -6.55 3.17
CA GLY A 118 -4.92 -6.64 3.84
C GLY A 118 -3.74 -6.79 2.88
N HIS A 119 -3.80 -6.19 1.69
CA HIS A 119 -2.78 -6.31 0.64
C HIS A 119 -1.53 -5.44 0.86
N ALA A 120 -1.45 -4.68 1.95
CA ALA A 120 -0.32 -3.81 2.25
C ALA A 120 0.11 -2.94 1.03
N HIS A 121 1.31 -3.14 0.50
CA HIS A 121 1.85 -2.41 -0.65
C HIS A 121 1.36 -2.92 -2.02
N LEU A 122 0.85 -4.16 -2.08
CA LEU A 122 0.64 -4.89 -3.33
C LEU A 122 -0.82 -4.97 -3.77
N GLY A 123 -1.72 -4.15 -3.17
CA GLY A 123 -3.15 -4.22 -3.44
C GLY A 123 -3.51 -4.06 -4.91
N LEU A 124 -2.98 -3.03 -5.58
CA LEU A 124 -3.25 -2.82 -7.01
C LEU A 124 -2.72 -3.97 -7.88
N THR A 125 -1.49 -4.42 -7.61
CA THR A 125 -0.85 -5.51 -8.36
C THR A 125 -1.56 -6.85 -8.12
N GLY A 126 -1.98 -7.13 -6.88
CA GLY A 126 -2.64 -8.37 -6.49
C GLY A 126 -4.14 -8.42 -6.80
N ALA A 127 -4.79 -7.28 -7.08
CA ALA A 127 -6.24 -7.19 -7.23
C ALA A 127 -6.83 -8.14 -8.30
N PRO A 128 -6.25 -8.32 -9.50
CA PRO A 128 -6.81 -9.23 -10.50
C PRO A 128 -6.82 -10.68 -10.02
N MET A 129 -5.74 -11.14 -9.38
CA MET A 129 -5.68 -12.51 -8.85
C MET A 129 -6.61 -12.69 -7.65
N THR A 130 -6.67 -11.69 -6.76
CA THR A 130 -7.64 -11.67 -5.64
C THR A 130 -9.07 -11.83 -6.15
N GLY A 131 -9.47 -11.04 -7.15
CA GLY A 131 -10.80 -11.13 -7.76
C GLY A 131 -11.08 -12.50 -8.35
N ARG A 132 -10.11 -13.08 -9.06
CA ARG A 132 -10.21 -14.44 -9.62
C ARG A 132 -10.40 -15.50 -8.54
N MET A 133 -9.62 -15.41 -7.45
CA MET A 133 -9.70 -16.36 -6.33
C MET A 133 -11.06 -16.27 -5.62
N ILE A 134 -11.51 -15.07 -5.29
CA ILE A 134 -12.80 -14.86 -4.64
C ILE A 134 -13.97 -15.32 -5.55
N ALA A 135 -13.92 -15.01 -6.85
CA ALA A 135 -14.93 -15.48 -7.80
C ALA A 135 -14.97 -17.01 -7.90
N GLY A 136 -13.80 -17.66 -7.90
CA GLY A 136 -13.69 -19.12 -7.88
C GLY A 136 -14.31 -19.73 -6.64
N LEU A 137 -14.00 -19.19 -5.45
CA LEU A 137 -14.61 -19.61 -4.19
C LEU A 137 -16.13 -19.44 -4.22
N ALA A 138 -16.62 -18.29 -4.64
CA ALA A 138 -18.04 -17.98 -4.69
C ALA A 138 -18.81 -18.85 -5.71
N SER A 139 -18.12 -19.38 -6.72
CA SER A 139 -18.69 -20.27 -7.74
C SER A 139 -18.39 -21.75 -7.48
N ASN A 140 -17.84 -22.12 -6.33
CA ASN A 140 -17.40 -23.47 -5.98
C ASN A 140 -16.47 -24.11 -7.03
N GLN A 141 -15.63 -23.29 -7.68
CA GLN A 141 -14.64 -23.75 -8.63
C GLN A 141 -13.34 -24.13 -7.93
N PRO A 142 -12.65 -25.20 -8.35
CA PRO A 142 -11.38 -25.58 -7.75
C PRO A 142 -10.34 -24.48 -8.00
N LEU A 143 -9.70 -24.00 -6.94
CA LEU A 143 -8.56 -23.11 -7.01
C LEU A 143 -7.29 -23.96 -7.08
N ASN A 144 -6.50 -23.81 -8.14
CA ASN A 144 -5.21 -24.50 -8.27
C ASN A 144 -4.10 -23.78 -7.46
N ILE A 145 -4.44 -23.40 -6.21
CA ILE A 145 -3.55 -22.70 -5.29
C ILE A 145 -3.90 -23.10 -3.86
N ASP A 146 -2.89 -23.25 -3.00
CA ASP A 146 -3.09 -23.44 -1.58
C ASP A 146 -3.62 -22.15 -0.92
N MET A 147 -4.80 -22.24 -0.32
CA MET A 147 -5.47 -21.13 0.36
C MET A 147 -5.08 -20.99 1.83
N THR A 148 -4.33 -21.95 2.38
CA THR A 148 -3.93 -21.96 3.80
C THR A 148 -3.24 -20.65 4.24
N PRO A 149 -2.29 -20.08 3.48
CA PRO A 149 -1.62 -18.84 3.86
C PRO A 149 -2.54 -17.61 3.91
N TYR A 150 -3.73 -17.69 3.32
CA TYR A 150 -4.66 -16.55 3.20
C TYR A 150 -5.79 -16.55 4.23
N ARG A 151 -5.84 -17.56 5.11
CA ARG A 151 -6.91 -17.73 6.10
C ARG A 151 -6.89 -16.63 7.17
N LEU A 152 -8.09 -16.36 7.75
CA LEU A 152 -8.24 -15.41 8.87
C LEU A 152 -7.59 -15.90 10.16
N ASP A 153 -7.54 -17.22 10.35
CA ASP A 153 -7.07 -17.92 11.55
C ASP A 153 -5.64 -18.49 11.40
N ARG A 154 -4.82 -17.89 10.53
CA ARG A 154 -3.44 -18.35 10.31
C ARG A 154 -2.44 -17.89 11.37
N PHE A 155 -2.87 -17.05 12.33
CA PHE A 155 -2.10 -16.59 13.50
C PHE A 155 -2.68 -17.09 14.79
#